data_d8947b9c08dd9b52c4ae0b84c0dac863
#
_entry.id   d8947b9c08dd9b52c4ae0b84c0dac863
#
_cell.length_a   1.000
_cell.length_b   1.000
_cell.length_c   1.000
_cell.angle_alpha   90.00
_cell.angle_beta   90.00
_cell.angle_gamma   90.00
#
_symmetry.space_group_name_H-M   'P 1'
#
loop_
_entity.id
_entity.type
_entity.pdbx_description
1 polymer ?
#
loop_
_entity_poly.entity_id
_entity_poly.type
_entity_poly.pdbx_seq_one_letter_code
_entity_poly.pdbx_strand_id
1 'polypeptide(L)'
;MAERMITDVLTQPDAALDGTLRPGAFSEFTGQPKVKERLDIAVQAAKQRGDSLDHILLSGPPGLGKTTLAGILSREMGGELKVTSGPTIEKAADLAGLLTNLNKGDVLFIDEIHRLQKNIEEYLYPAMEDFTLDIIIDQGPNARSVRLNLPRFTLIGATTRSGLLTAPLLTRFPVRERLDYYQGEDLQTIVLRSARLLDVETCLLYTSDAADEEDSV
;
A
#
# COMPACT_ATOMS: atom_id res chain seq x y z
N MET A 1 23.86 -6.87 40.26
CA MET A 1 22.45 -6.84 39.77
C MET A 1 22.33 -5.65 38.87
N ALA A 2 22.45 -5.87 37.57
CA ALA A 2 22.20 -4.86 36.57
C ALA A 2 20.85 -5.20 35.93
N GLU A 3 19.80 -4.54 36.37
CA GLU A 3 18.46 -4.70 35.85
C GLU A 3 18.37 -4.07 34.47
N ARG A 4 17.86 -4.86 33.55
CA ARG A 4 17.63 -4.51 32.17
C ARG A 4 16.68 -3.31 32.03
N MET A 5 17.24 -2.13 31.79
CA MET A 5 16.50 -1.00 31.20
C MET A 5 16.42 -1.15 29.67
N ILE A 6 15.75 -2.16 29.19
CA ILE A 6 15.38 -2.33 27.79
C ILE A 6 13.92 -2.68 27.82
N THR A 7 13.02 -1.69 27.87
CA THR A 7 11.62 -2.06 27.63
C THR A 7 10.69 -0.96 27.14
N ASP A 8 10.94 0.33 27.26
CA ASP A 8 9.89 1.31 26.92
C ASP A 8 10.19 2.31 25.79
N VAL A 9 11.38 2.23 25.17
CA VAL A 9 11.72 3.14 24.05
C VAL A 9 11.43 2.52 22.67
N LEU A 10 11.17 1.19 22.60
CA LEU A 10 10.98 0.47 21.32
C LEU A 10 9.52 0.18 20.95
N THR A 11 8.54 0.70 21.66
CA THR A 11 7.12 0.37 21.45
C THR A 11 6.29 1.45 20.74
N GLN A 12 6.84 2.60 20.42
CA GLN A 12 6.27 3.50 19.42
C GLN A 12 7.15 3.42 18.18
N PRO A 13 6.68 2.83 17.07
CA PRO A 13 7.37 3.02 15.80
C PRO A 13 7.41 4.53 15.57
N ASP A 14 8.60 5.06 15.47
CA ASP A 14 8.82 6.48 15.21
C ASP A 14 8.33 6.74 13.78
N ALA A 15 7.05 7.07 13.64
CA ALA A 15 6.40 7.23 12.34
C ALA A 15 7.10 8.30 11.48
N ALA A 16 7.77 9.24 12.13
CA ALA A 16 8.61 10.24 11.49
C ALA A 16 9.90 9.61 10.95
N LEU A 17 10.53 8.72 11.71
CA LEU A 17 11.74 8.00 11.30
C LEU A 17 11.44 7.05 10.13
N ASP A 18 10.35 6.29 10.22
CA ASP A 18 9.88 5.39 9.18
C ASP A 18 9.61 6.14 7.85
N GLY A 19 9.03 7.34 7.94
CA GLY A 19 8.83 8.22 6.79
C GLY A 19 10.12 8.67 6.13
N THR A 20 11.18 8.92 6.92
CA THR A 20 12.49 9.36 6.43
C THR A 20 13.26 8.22 5.75
N LEU A 21 13.12 7.00 6.25
CA LEU A 21 13.81 5.83 5.69
C LEU A 21 13.17 5.34 4.38
N ARG A 22 11.89 5.57 4.17
CA ARG A 22 11.19 5.12 2.96
C ARG A 22 11.63 5.91 1.72
N PRO A 23 11.95 5.22 0.61
CA PRO A 23 12.23 5.87 -0.67
C PRO A 23 11.10 6.79 -1.10
N GLY A 24 11.45 7.97 -1.60
CA GLY A 24 10.50 8.97 -2.08
C GLY A 24 10.17 8.88 -3.56
N ALA A 25 11.03 8.25 -4.35
CA ALA A 25 10.93 8.14 -5.80
C ALA A 25 11.32 6.74 -6.28
N PHE A 26 10.93 6.38 -7.50
CA PHE A 26 11.31 5.11 -8.13
C PHE A 26 12.83 4.93 -8.24
N SER A 27 13.58 6.00 -8.43
CA SER A 27 15.05 5.98 -8.51
C SER A 27 15.71 5.54 -7.21
N GLU A 28 15.06 5.81 -6.08
CA GLU A 28 15.56 5.45 -4.75
C GLU A 28 15.09 4.05 -4.29
N PHE A 29 14.06 3.52 -4.95
CA PHE A 29 13.52 2.20 -4.61
C PHE A 29 14.41 1.11 -5.21
N THR A 30 15.05 0.34 -4.34
CA THR A 30 15.95 -0.76 -4.73
C THR A 30 15.16 -2.03 -5.04
N GLY A 31 15.66 -2.82 -5.99
CA GLY A 31 15.05 -4.09 -6.40
C GLY A 31 13.80 -3.95 -7.25
N GLN A 32 13.11 -5.05 -7.48
CA GLN A 32 11.85 -5.14 -8.24
C GLN A 32 11.89 -4.46 -9.64
N PRO A 33 12.92 -4.63 -10.49
CA PRO A 33 13.10 -3.81 -11.69
C PRO A 33 11.93 -3.87 -12.65
N LYS A 34 11.35 -5.07 -12.86
CA LYS A 34 10.21 -5.27 -13.77
C LYS A 34 8.94 -4.58 -13.25
N VAL A 35 8.70 -4.63 -11.94
CA VAL A 35 7.55 -3.98 -11.31
C VAL A 35 7.69 -2.47 -11.41
N LYS A 36 8.89 -1.93 -11.12
CA LYS A 36 9.19 -0.50 -11.26
C LYS A 36 8.93 0.00 -12.67
N GLU A 37 9.48 -0.69 -13.67
CA GLU A 37 9.32 -0.32 -15.07
C GLU A 37 7.84 -0.26 -15.48
N ARG A 38 7.03 -1.27 -15.12
CA ARG A 38 5.60 -1.30 -15.45
C ARG A 38 4.81 -0.22 -14.74
N LEU A 39 5.11 0.01 -13.47
CA LEU A 39 4.44 1.07 -12.70
C LEU A 39 4.82 2.45 -13.21
N ASP A 40 6.08 2.67 -13.60
CA ASP A 40 6.51 3.94 -14.21
C ASP A 40 5.81 4.19 -15.55
N ILE A 41 5.70 3.17 -16.42
CA ILE A 41 4.94 3.27 -17.67
C ILE A 41 3.47 3.63 -17.38
N ALA A 42 2.84 3.01 -16.38
CA ALA A 42 1.46 3.31 -16.02
C ALA A 42 1.30 4.76 -15.53
N VAL A 43 2.23 5.25 -14.72
CA VAL A 43 2.27 6.65 -14.25
C VAL A 43 2.44 7.61 -15.42
N GLN A 44 3.40 7.37 -16.31
CA GLN A 44 3.64 8.22 -17.46
C GLN A 44 2.41 8.29 -18.39
N ALA A 45 1.76 7.15 -18.62
CA ALA A 45 0.55 7.08 -19.43
C ALA A 45 -0.62 7.85 -18.77
N ALA A 46 -0.80 7.74 -17.46
CA ALA A 46 -1.83 8.49 -16.73
C ALA A 46 -1.56 10.02 -16.79
N LYS A 47 -0.32 10.44 -16.56
CA LYS A 47 0.11 11.84 -16.65
C LYS A 47 -0.14 12.41 -18.04
N GLN A 48 0.17 11.67 -19.12
CA GLN A 48 -0.06 12.11 -20.50
C GLN A 48 -1.55 12.30 -20.82
N ARG A 49 -2.41 11.45 -20.25
CA ARG A 49 -3.87 11.57 -20.41
C ARG A 49 -4.49 12.65 -19.53
N GLY A 50 -3.78 13.13 -18.50
CA GLY A 50 -4.32 14.03 -17.46
C GLY A 50 -5.37 13.34 -16.57
N ASP A 51 -5.28 12.03 -16.45
CA ASP A 51 -6.22 11.18 -15.71
C ASP A 51 -5.61 10.65 -14.41
N SER A 52 -6.46 10.09 -13.53
CA SER A 52 -6.00 9.32 -12.38
C SER A 52 -5.32 8.03 -12.84
N LEU A 53 -4.43 7.51 -12.02
CA LEU A 53 -3.82 6.21 -12.25
C LEU A 53 -4.88 5.11 -12.12
N ASP A 54 -4.77 4.08 -12.93
CA ASP A 54 -5.63 2.89 -12.81
C ASP A 54 -5.45 2.22 -11.44
N HIS A 55 -6.47 1.46 -10.99
CA HIS A 55 -6.38 0.73 -9.73
C HIS A 55 -5.32 -0.37 -9.81
N ILE A 56 -4.52 -0.52 -8.75
CA ILE A 56 -3.34 -1.40 -8.71
C ILE A 56 -3.49 -2.43 -7.60
N LEU A 57 -3.19 -3.67 -7.89
CA LEU A 57 -3.04 -4.73 -6.91
C LEU A 57 -1.56 -5.10 -6.77
N LEU A 58 -1.02 -4.94 -5.56
CA LEU A 58 0.32 -5.36 -5.20
C LEU A 58 0.25 -6.65 -4.39
N SER A 59 0.81 -7.73 -4.89
CA SER A 59 0.85 -9.03 -4.21
C SER A 59 2.28 -9.43 -3.88
N GLY A 60 2.46 -10.20 -2.82
CA GLY A 60 3.77 -10.74 -2.44
C GLY A 60 3.97 -10.79 -0.93
N PRO A 61 5.04 -11.44 -0.46
CA PRO A 61 5.39 -11.55 0.95
C PRO A 61 5.42 -10.21 1.71
N PRO A 62 5.35 -10.21 3.04
CA PRO A 62 5.52 -8.98 3.83
C PRO A 62 6.93 -8.42 3.66
N GLY A 63 7.13 -7.14 3.98
CA GLY A 63 8.45 -6.49 3.96
C GLY A 63 8.99 -6.10 2.58
N LEU A 64 8.32 -6.41 1.47
CA LEU A 64 8.82 -6.16 0.11
C LEU A 64 8.52 -4.75 -0.44
N GLY A 65 8.06 -3.82 0.40
CA GLY A 65 7.90 -2.42 0.01
C GLY A 65 6.57 -2.07 -0.67
N LYS A 66 5.49 -2.88 -0.51
CA LYS A 66 4.17 -2.57 -1.08
C LYS A 66 3.65 -1.20 -0.69
N THR A 67 3.70 -0.86 0.59
CA THR A 67 3.29 0.47 1.12
C THR A 67 4.21 1.59 0.61
N THR A 68 5.50 1.30 0.47
CA THR A 68 6.49 2.25 -0.07
C THR A 68 6.18 2.57 -1.54
N LEU A 69 5.88 1.56 -2.35
CA LEU A 69 5.48 1.76 -3.76
C LEU A 69 4.20 2.58 -3.86
N ALA A 70 3.21 2.34 -3.00
CA ALA A 70 2.00 3.16 -2.95
C ALA A 70 2.31 4.63 -2.64
N GLY A 71 3.25 4.88 -1.73
CA GLY A 71 3.73 6.23 -1.42
C GLY A 71 4.45 6.91 -2.58
N ILE A 72 5.27 6.18 -3.32
CA ILE A 72 5.93 6.69 -4.52
C ILE A 72 4.90 7.03 -5.59
N LEU A 73 3.97 6.13 -5.87
CA LEU A 73 2.91 6.32 -6.86
C LEU A 73 2.04 7.55 -6.55
N SER A 74 1.68 7.73 -5.28
CA SER A 74 0.91 8.90 -4.82
C SER A 74 1.66 10.21 -5.09
N ARG A 75 2.96 10.27 -4.73
CA ARG A 75 3.81 11.44 -4.99
C ARG A 75 3.99 11.72 -6.47
N GLU A 76 4.23 10.69 -7.27
CA GLU A 76 4.35 10.82 -8.72
C GLU A 76 3.08 11.38 -9.36
N MET A 77 1.91 11.02 -8.85
CA MET A 77 0.63 11.54 -9.33
C MET A 77 0.24 12.88 -8.71
N GLY A 78 0.98 13.37 -7.71
CA GLY A 78 0.71 14.64 -7.02
C GLY A 78 -0.51 14.60 -6.10
N GLY A 79 -0.96 13.42 -5.68
CA GLY A 79 -2.06 13.22 -4.74
C GLY A 79 -1.59 12.89 -3.33
N GLU A 80 -2.50 12.87 -2.38
CA GLU A 80 -2.25 12.39 -1.02
C GLU A 80 -2.38 10.86 -0.94
N LEU A 81 -1.55 10.24 -0.09
CA LEU A 81 -1.67 8.83 0.25
C LEU A 81 -2.49 8.67 1.52
N LYS A 82 -3.64 8.00 1.44
CA LYS A 82 -4.41 7.56 2.60
C LYS A 82 -4.22 6.07 2.80
N VAL A 83 -3.74 5.69 3.97
CA VAL A 83 -3.39 4.30 4.32
C VAL A 83 -4.41 3.73 5.28
N THR A 84 -4.91 2.55 4.97
CA THR A 84 -5.75 1.75 5.85
C THR A 84 -5.45 0.27 5.67
N SER A 85 -6.13 -0.59 6.41
CA SER A 85 -6.02 -2.04 6.24
C SER A 85 -7.39 -2.71 6.16
N GLY A 86 -7.46 -3.88 5.49
CA GLY A 86 -8.70 -4.63 5.37
C GLY A 86 -9.39 -4.90 6.72
N PRO A 87 -8.68 -5.37 7.75
CA PRO A 87 -9.25 -5.60 9.08
C PRO A 87 -9.79 -4.35 9.79
N THR A 88 -9.27 -3.17 9.48
CA THR A 88 -9.71 -1.90 10.11
C THR A 88 -11.07 -1.43 9.57
N ILE A 89 -11.43 -1.88 8.38
CA ILE A 89 -12.71 -1.54 7.75
C ILE A 89 -13.75 -2.59 8.17
N GLU A 90 -14.47 -2.32 9.25
CA GLU A 90 -15.44 -3.26 9.80
C GLU A 90 -16.85 -3.06 9.24
N LYS A 91 -17.19 -1.84 8.86
CA LYS A 91 -18.53 -1.44 8.42
C LYS A 91 -18.47 -0.64 7.13
N ALA A 92 -19.56 -0.69 6.37
CA ALA A 92 -19.72 0.14 5.17
C ALA A 92 -19.55 1.64 5.45
N ALA A 93 -19.91 2.10 6.65
CA ALA A 93 -19.72 3.49 7.08
C ALA A 93 -18.24 3.87 7.21
N ASP A 94 -17.37 2.96 7.62
CA ASP A 94 -15.93 3.19 7.72
C ASP A 94 -15.34 3.41 6.31
N LEU A 95 -15.72 2.54 5.37
CA LEU A 95 -15.34 2.68 3.97
C LEU A 95 -15.87 3.99 3.36
N ALA A 96 -17.14 4.32 3.63
CA ALA A 96 -17.75 5.56 3.17
C ALA A 96 -17.00 6.79 3.68
N GLY A 97 -16.65 6.80 4.97
CA GLY A 97 -15.85 7.88 5.56
C GLY A 97 -14.47 8.04 4.90
N LEU A 98 -13.80 6.92 4.58
CA LEU A 98 -12.53 6.96 3.87
C LEU A 98 -12.68 7.52 2.45
N LEU A 99 -13.65 7.02 1.68
CA LEU A 99 -13.86 7.39 0.28
C LEU A 99 -14.34 8.84 0.10
N THR A 100 -15.23 9.32 0.97
CA THR A 100 -15.76 10.70 0.90
C THR A 100 -14.73 11.76 1.29
N ASN A 101 -13.68 11.37 2.01
CA ASN A 101 -12.57 12.25 2.37
C ASN A 101 -11.43 12.28 1.33
N LEU A 102 -11.57 11.59 0.20
CA LEU A 102 -10.58 11.63 -0.88
C LEU A 102 -10.81 12.85 -1.77
N ASN A 103 -9.72 13.38 -2.30
CA ASN A 103 -9.72 14.39 -3.35
C ASN A 103 -9.40 13.76 -4.71
N LYS A 104 -9.60 14.51 -5.78
CA LYS A 104 -9.22 14.06 -7.12
C LYS A 104 -7.71 13.80 -7.19
N GLY A 105 -7.34 12.60 -7.60
CA GLY A 105 -5.95 12.17 -7.74
C GLY A 105 -5.34 11.55 -6.49
N ASP A 106 -6.07 11.54 -5.36
CA ASP A 106 -5.59 10.86 -4.15
C ASP A 106 -5.47 9.34 -4.35
N VAL A 107 -4.61 8.74 -3.55
CA VAL A 107 -4.39 7.30 -3.51
C VAL A 107 -4.90 6.74 -2.19
N LEU A 108 -5.83 5.80 -2.27
CA LEU A 108 -6.26 4.98 -1.13
C LEU A 108 -5.49 3.67 -1.15
N PHE A 109 -4.67 3.43 -0.13
CA PHE A 109 -3.94 2.18 0.05
C PHE A 109 -4.64 1.32 1.09
N ILE A 110 -5.04 0.11 0.71
CA ILE A 110 -5.64 -0.89 1.61
C ILE A 110 -4.67 -2.06 1.73
N ASP A 111 -4.02 -2.16 2.90
CA ASP A 111 -3.20 -3.33 3.20
C ASP A 111 -4.06 -4.53 3.59
N GLU A 112 -3.56 -5.75 3.37
CA GLU A 112 -4.29 -6.99 3.64
C GLU A 112 -5.73 -6.97 3.06
N ILE A 113 -5.89 -6.45 1.83
CA ILE A 113 -7.20 -6.27 1.19
C ILE A 113 -8.02 -7.57 1.10
N HIS A 114 -7.37 -8.74 1.10
CA HIS A 114 -8.03 -10.05 1.14
C HIS A 114 -8.78 -10.33 2.45
N ARG A 115 -8.60 -9.49 3.47
CA ARG A 115 -9.30 -9.59 4.75
C ARG A 115 -10.53 -8.69 4.83
N LEU A 116 -10.88 -7.97 3.76
CA LEU A 116 -12.15 -7.25 3.69
C LEU A 116 -13.31 -8.23 3.77
N GLN A 117 -14.36 -7.84 4.49
CA GLN A 117 -15.60 -8.59 4.53
C GLN A 117 -16.33 -8.47 3.18
N LYS A 118 -17.00 -9.54 2.74
CA LYS A 118 -17.69 -9.56 1.44
C LYS A 118 -18.72 -8.46 1.25
N ASN A 119 -19.47 -8.14 2.30
CA ASN A 119 -20.42 -7.03 2.29
C ASN A 119 -19.74 -5.68 2.05
N ILE A 120 -18.50 -5.49 2.49
CA ILE A 120 -17.72 -4.27 2.26
C ILE A 120 -17.16 -4.25 0.85
N GLU A 121 -16.71 -5.39 0.33
CA GLU A 121 -16.29 -5.49 -1.07
C GLU A 121 -17.39 -5.04 -2.05
N GLU A 122 -18.67 -5.36 -1.76
CA GLU A 122 -19.80 -4.97 -2.60
C GLU A 122 -19.97 -3.44 -2.70
N TYR A 123 -19.65 -2.68 -1.65
CA TYR A 123 -19.60 -1.20 -1.71
C TYR A 123 -18.39 -0.68 -2.46
N LEU A 124 -17.28 -1.43 -2.45
CA LEU A 124 -16.05 -1.02 -3.11
C LEU A 124 -16.17 -1.12 -4.65
N TYR A 125 -16.96 -2.07 -5.15
CA TYR A 125 -17.11 -2.28 -6.59
C TYR A 125 -17.60 -1.05 -7.35
N PRO A 126 -18.76 -0.42 -7.02
CA PRO A 126 -19.21 0.79 -7.71
C PRO A 126 -18.28 1.99 -7.44
N ALA A 127 -17.61 2.02 -6.29
CA ALA A 127 -16.63 3.05 -6.00
C ALA A 127 -15.40 2.99 -6.92
N MET A 128 -14.98 1.78 -7.31
CA MET A 128 -13.85 1.59 -8.23
C MET A 128 -14.24 1.79 -9.70
N GLU A 129 -15.42 1.34 -10.11
CA GLU A 129 -15.84 1.38 -11.52
C GLU A 129 -16.44 2.73 -11.91
N ASP A 130 -17.42 3.17 -11.13
CA ASP A 130 -18.27 4.33 -11.45
C ASP A 130 -17.94 5.57 -10.62
N PHE A 131 -17.03 5.45 -9.65
CA PHE A 131 -16.75 6.49 -8.66
C PHE A 131 -18.04 6.95 -7.95
N THR A 132 -18.85 5.99 -7.58
CA THR A 132 -20.10 6.22 -6.84
C THR A 132 -20.19 5.32 -5.63
N LEU A 133 -20.89 5.78 -4.59
CA LEU A 133 -21.12 5.02 -3.37
C LEU A 133 -22.61 5.13 -3.00
N ASP A 134 -23.28 3.99 -2.92
CA ASP A 134 -24.66 3.92 -2.48
C ASP A 134 -24.70 3.68 -0.97
N ILE A 135 -25.20 4.64 -0.19
CA ILE A 135 -25.33 4.54 1.27
C ILE A 135 -26.80 4.37 1.63
N ILE A 136 -27.09 3.34 2.43
CA ILE A 136 -28.42 3.14 3.00
C ILE A 136 -28.51 3.94 4.29
N ILE A 137 -29.40 4.96 4.34
CA ILE A 137 -29.49 5.89 5.48
C ILE A 137 -30.42 5.34 6.59
N ASP A 138 -31.46 4.57 6.23
CA ASP A 138 -32.45 4.06 7.17
C ASP A 138 -32.57 2.55 7.11
N GLN A 139 -32.91 1.95 8.25
CA GLN A 139 -33.27 0.52 8.35
C GLN A 139 -34.77 0.37 8.40
N GLY A 140 -35.35 -0.56 7.61
CA GLY A 140 -36.78 -0.89 7.63
C GLY A 140 -37.49 -0.62 6.31
N PRO A 141 -38.83 -0.65 6.31
CA PRO A 141 -39.64 -0.52 5.09
C PRO A 141 -39.51 0.83 4.37
N ASN A 142 -38.93 1.83 5.03
CA ASN A 142 -38.69 3.17 4.48
C ASN A 142 -37.21 3.43 4.20
N ALA A 143 -36.38 2.38 4.07
CA ALA A 143 -34.95 2.51 3.76
C ALA A 143 -34.75 3.33 2.50
N ARG A 144 -33.97 4.39 2.59
CA ARG A 144 -33.58 5.25 1.46
C ARG A 144 -32.12 5.03 1.18
N SER A 145 -31.78 4.77 -0.08
CA SER A 145 -30.42 4.80 -0.55
C SER A 145 -30.10 6.19 -1.11
N VAL A 146 -28.96 6.72 -0.73
CA VAL A 146 -28.39 7.95 -1.30
C VAL A 146 -27.15 7.60 -2.06
N ARG A 147 -27.10 7.98 -3.32
CA ARG A 147 -25.91 7.82 -4.16
C ARG A 147 -25.03 9.05 -4.02
N LEU A 148 -23.79 8.84 -3.59
CA LEU A 148 -22.76 9.84 -3.52
C LEU A 148 -21.81 9.70 -4.72
N ASN A 149 -21.47 10.79 -5.36
CA ASN A 149 -20.41 10.82 -6.36
C ASN A 149 -19.07 11.03 -5.65
N LEU A 150 -18.12 10.17 -5.98
CA LEU A 150 -16.76 10.24 -5.46
C LEU A 150 -15.85 10.95 -6.47
N PRO A 151 -14.83 11.67 -6.01
CA PRO A 151 -13.78 12.15 -6.92
C PRO A 151 -13.04 10.96 -7.53
N ARG A 152 -12.42 11.15 -8.70
CA ARG A 152 -11.57 10.12 -9.29
C ARG A 152 -10.33 9.92 -8.42
N PHE A 153 -10.16 8.74 -7.89
CA PHE A 153 -9.06 8.32 -7.03
C PHE A 153 -8.43 7.03 -7.54
N THR A 154 -7.26 6.72 -7.05
CA THR A 154 -6.61 5.42 -7.31
C THR A 154 -6.69 4.54 -6.07
N LEU A 155 -7.22 3.33 -6.21
CA LEU A 155 -7.13 2.31 -5.17
C LEU A 155 -5.89 1.45 -5.41
N ILE A 156 -5.05 1.33 -4.39
CA ILE A 156 -3.94 0.37 -4.37
C ILE A 156 -4.23 -0.66 -3.28
N GLY A 157 -4.55 -1.87 -3.70
CA GLY A 157 -4.73 -3.01 -2.81
C GLY A 157 -3.40 -3.74 -2.60
N ALA A 158 -3.07 -4.08 -1.36
CA ALA A 158 -1.94 -4.93 -1.05
C ALA A 158 -2.40 -6.25 -0.43
N THR A 159 -1.76 -7.34 -0.79
CA THR A 159 -2.07 -8.65 -0.25
C THR A 159 -0.86 -9.57 -0.20
N THR A 160 -0.78 -10.37 0.85
CA THR A 160 0.15 -11.51 0.94
C THR A 160 -0.43 -12.77 0.33
N ARG A 161 -1.76 -12.82 0.10
CA ARG A 161 -2.51 -14.02 -0.32
C ARG A 161 -3.48 -13.69 -1.45
N SER A 162 -2.96 -13.49 -2.66
CA SER A 162 -3.78 -13.14 -3.83
C SER A 162 -4.86 -14.18 -4.16
N GLY A 163 -4.65 -15.45 -3.84
CA GLY A 163 -5.64 -16.51 -4.05
C GLY A 163 -6.88 -16.44 -3.14
N LEU A 164 -6.89 -15.57 -2.13
CA LEU A 164 -8.07 -15.35 -1.27
C LEU A 164 -8.97 -14.22 -1.76
N LEU A 165 -8.55 -13.45 -2.76
CA LEU A 165 -9.35 -12.39 -3.33
C LEU A 165 -10.48 -12.96 -4.19
N THR A 166 -11.65 -12.33 -4.12
CA THR A 166 -12.78 -12.71 -4.96
C THR A 166 -12.52 -12.36 -6.43
N ALA A 167 -13.05 -13.16 -7.34
CA ALA A 167 -12.90 -12.89 -8.77
C ALA A 167 -13.47 -11.51 -9.17
N PRO A 168 -14.63 -11.06 -8.66
CA PRO A 168 -15.13 -9.72 -8.93
C PRO A 168 -14.18 -8.59 -8.49
N LEU A 169 -13.52 -8.74 -7.35
CA LEU A 169 -12.53 -7.75 -6.89
C LEU A 169 -11.28 -7.76 -7.77
N LEU A 170 -10.79 -8.94 -8.12
CA LEU A 170 -9.62 -9.08 -8.98
C LEU A 170 -9.81 -8.42 -10.36
N THR A 171 -10.99 -8.52 -10.96
CA THR A 171 -11.25 -7.94 -12.29
C THR A 171 -11.19 -6.43 -12.30
N ARG A 172 -11.37 -5.78 -11.15
CA ARG A 172 -11.33 -4.32 -10.98
C ARG A 172 -9.93 -3.75 -10.77
N PHE A 173 -8.93 -4.60 -10.73
CA PHE A 173 -7.53 -4.20 -10.74
C PHE A 173 -6.91 -4.49 -12.11
N PRO A 174 -6.91 -3.52 -13.03
CA PRO A 174 -6.29 -3.69 -14.36
C PRO A 174 -4.77 -3.86 -14.27
N VAL A 175 -4.14 -3.22 -13.29
CA VAL A 175 -2.71 -3.35 -13.03
C VAL A 175 -2.50 -4.29 -11.84
N ARG A 176 -1.78 -5.40 -12.08
CA ARG A 176 -1.49 -6.40 -11.04
C ARG A 176 -0.01 -6.72 -11.07
N GLU A 177 0.65 -6.40 -9.98
CA GLU A 177 2.07 -6.65 -9.84
C GLU A 177 2.34 -7.58 -8.67
N ARG A 178 3.28 -8.50 -8.91
CA ARG A 178 3.79 -9.40 -7.89
C ARG A 178 5.21 -8.99 -7.52
N LEU A 179 5.43 -8.77 -6.23
CA LEU A 179 6.73 -8.51 -5.68
C LEU A 179 7.36 -9.85 -5.28
N ASP A 180 8.58 -10.06 -5.71
CA ASP A 180 9.39 -11.22 -5.36
C ASP A 180 10.42 -10.85 -4.29
N TYR A 181 11.01 -11.85 -3.65
CA TYR A 181 12.08 -11.63 -2.67
C TYR A 181 13.24 -10.83 -3.26
N TYR A 182 13.84 -10.00 -2.43
CA TYR A 182 15.04 -9.26 -2.79
C TYR A 182 16.22 -10.20 -2.97
N GLN A 183 17.11 -9.87 -3.89
CA GLN A 183 18.42 -10.51 -3.98
C GLN A 183 19.34 -9.94 -2.89
N GLY A 184 20.38 -10.69 -2.51
CA GLY A 184 21.34 -10.25 -1.49
C GLY A 184 21.94 -8.86 -1.75
N GLU A 185 22.25 -8.55 -3.00
CA GLU A 185 22.76 -7.24 -3.44
C GLU A 185 21.75 -6.10 -3.21
N ASP A 186 20.45 -6.37 -3.45
CA ASP A 186 19.37 -5.41 -3.20
C ASP A 186 19.24 -5.13 -1.71
N LEU A 187 19.26 -6.18 -0.87
CA LEU A 187 19.20 -6.05 0.60
C LEU A 187 20.38 -5.25 1.12
N GLN A 188 21.59 -5.54 0.65
CA GLN A 188 22.78 -4.77 1.00
C GLN A 188 22.62 -3.29 0.68
N THR A 189 22.11 -2.98 -0.50
CA THR A 189 21.86 -1.59 -0.93
C THR A 189 20.84 -0.89 -0.03
N ILE A 190 19.76 -1.59 0.34
CA ILE A 190 18.72 -1.07 1.25
C ILE A 190 19.30 -0.78 2.63
N VAL A 191 20.09 -1.72 3.19
CA VAL A 191 20.72 -1.57 4.51
C VAL A 191 21.70 -0.40 4.51
N LEU A 192 22.59 -0.32 3.52
CA LEU A 192 23.56 0.76 3.41
C LEU A 192 22.88 2.14 3.24
N ARG A 193 21.79 2.21 2.48
CA ARG A 193 21.03 3.44 2.35
C ARG A 193 20.42 3.84 3.70
N SER A 194 19.79 2.91 4.39
CA SER A 194 19.16 3.16 5.70
C SER A 194 20.20 3.59 6.73
N ALA A 195 21.35 2.93 6.79
CA ALA A 195 22.43 3.27 7.68
C ALA A 195 22.98 4.69 7.45
N ARG A 196 23.14 5.09 6.17
CA ARG A 196 23.55 6.47 5.82
C ARG A 196 22.53 7.52 6.27
N LEU A 197 21.22 7.21 6.13
CA LEU A 197 20.16 8.12 6.58
C LEU A 197 20.09 8.25 8.11
N LEU A 198 20.52 7.22 8.83
CA LEU A 198 20.57 7.18 10.29
C LEU A 198 21.93 7.63 10.85
N ASP A 199 22.89 7.98 9.99
CA ASP A 199 24.27 8.32 10.38
C ASP A 199 24.95 7.21 11.23
N VAL A 200 24.72 5.94 10.83
CA VAL A 200 25.28 4.75 11.48
C VAL A 200 26.37 4.15 10.60
N GLU A 201 27.55 3.93 11.18
CA GLU A 201 28.62 3.20 10.50
C GLU A 201 28.26 1.71 10.38
N THR A 202 28.38 1.19 9.15
CA THR A 202 28.12 -0.22 8.84
C THR A 202 29.36 -0.92 8.35
N CYS A 203 29.59 -2.15 8.84
CA CYS A 203 30.61 -3.04 8.31
C CYS A 203 29.96 -4.02 7.33
N LEU A 204 30.41 -4.05 6.09
CA LEU A 204 29.88 -4.93 5.02
C LEU A 204 29.96 -6.44 5.37
N LEU A 205 30.87 -6.84 6.24
CA LEU A 205 31.01 -8.24 6.67
C LEU A 205 29.83 -8.74 7.50
N TYR A 206 29.20 -7.86 8.30
CA TYR A 206 28.07 -8.24 9.16
C TYR A 206 26.73 -8.15 8.46
N THR A 207 26.64 -7.45 7.33
CA THR A 207 25.38 -7.31 6.59
C THR A 207 25.10 -8.52 5.67
N SER A 208 26.13 -9.30 5.29
CA SER A 208 25.95 -10.51 4.51
C SER A 208 25.52 -11.72 5.36
N ASP A 209 26.06 -11.85 6.60
CA ASP A 209 25.75 -12.97 7.49
C ASP A 209 24.31 -12.94 8.02
N ALA A 210 23.76 -11.74 8.26
CA ALA A 210 22.37 -11.61 8.71
C ALA A 210 21.32 -11.98 7.64
N ALA A 211 21.70 -11.96 6.36
CA ALA A 211 20.82 -12.35 5.26
C ALA A 211 20.83 -13.87 5.01
N ASP A 212 21.93 -14.55 5.39
CA ASP A 212 22.11 -16.00 5.19
C ASP A 212 21.47 -16.85 6.30
N GLU A 213 21.18 -16.27 7.47
CA GLU A 213 20.54 -17.00 8.60
C GLU A 213 19.04 -17.25 8.41
N GLU A 214 18.35 -16.52 7.54
CA GLU A 214 16.91 -16.75 7.29
C GLU A 214 16.63 -17.90 6.30
N ASP A 215 17.62 -18.36 5.53
CA ASP A 215 17.45 -19.48 4.58
C ASP A 215 17.68 -20.88 5.22
N SER A 216 17.88 -21.00 6.54
CA SER A 216 18.21 -22.26 7.22
C SER A 216 17.15 -22.76 8.21
N VAL A 217 15.85 -22.40 8.02
CA VAL A 217 14.74 -22.97 8.80
C VAL A 217 13.65 -23.53 7.91
#